data_ec3d12ac62552c23e5508607ad9ca218
#
_entry.id   ec3d12ac62552c23e5508607ad9ca218
#
_cell.length_a   1.000
_cell.length_b   1.000
_cell.length_c   1.000
_cell.angle_alpha   90.00
_cell.angle_beta   90.00
_cell.angle_gamma   90.00
#
_symmetry.space_group_name_H-M   'P 1'
#
loop_
_entity.id
_entity.type
_entity.pdbx_description
1 polymer ?
#
loop_
_entity_poly.entity_id
_entity_poly.type
_entity_poly.pdbx_seq_one_letter_code
_entity_poly.pdbx_strand_id
1 'polypeptide(L)'
;PLLARVADLESVFADALATGDAPSAAGAVLELDQELVAWATETFLSDELDRARSALRSMIVRLGAAAEGGLRDPAEVVGPFVSALLEQRRAARNAKRWADADAVRDTLVALGVEVQDGPEGTTWAVHSRSGLHRRAPIV
;
A
#
# COMPACT_ATOMS: atom_id res chain seq x y z
N PRO A 1 -23.71 -14.39 9.36
CA PRO A 1 -23.81 -13.38 10.41
C PRO A 1 -23.12 -12.09 9.99
N LEU A 2 -23.70 -10.96 10.37
CA LEU A 2 -23.25 -9.63 9.95
C LEU A 2 -21.76 -9.39 10.26
N LEU A 3 -21.30 -9.71 11.47
CA LEU A 3 -19.92 -9.46 11.89
C LEU A 3 -18.88 -10.27 11.10
N ALA A 4 -19.20 -11.46 10.60
CA ALA A 4 -18.32 -12.18 9.70
C ALA A 4 -18.17 -11.43 8.36
N ARG A 5 -19.28 -10.94 7.82
CA ARG A 5 -19.27 -10.15 6.60
C ARG A 5 -18.53 -8.82 6.77
N VAL A 6 -18.68 -8.16 7.93
CA VAL A 6 -17.89 -6.97 8.30
C VAL A 6 -16.40 -7.27 8.24
N ALA A 7 -15.95 -8.37 8.88
CA ALA A 7 -14.53 -8.75 8.91
C ALA A 7 -13.98 -9.03 7.50
N ASP A 8 -14.75 -9.69 6.64
CA ASP A 8 -14.36 -9.92 5.24
C ASP A 8 -14.18 -8.60 4.49
N LEU A 9 -15.12 -7.68 4.62
CA LEU A 9 -15.06 -6.38 3.96
C LEU A 9 -13.94 -5.47 4.51
N GLU A 10 -13.67 -5.53 5.82
CA GLU A 10 -12.52 -4.85 6.41
C GLU A 10 -11.19 -5.38 5.87
N SER A 11 -11.08 -6.70 5.61
CA SER A 11 -9.90 -7.29 4.98
C SER A 11 -9.73 -6.80 3.54
N VAL A 12 -10.78 -6.86 2.74
CA VAL A 12 -10.77 -6.35 1.35
C VAL A 12 -10.38 -4.88 1.32
N PHE A 13 -10.94 -4.07 2.22
CA PHE A 13 -10.61 -2.65 2.35
C PHE A 13 -9.14 -2.41 2.71
N ALA A 14 -8.62 -3.16 3.69
CA ALA A 14 -7.23 -3.03 4.12
C ALA A 14 -6.25 -3.38 2.99
N ASP A 15 -6.51 -4.46 2.26
CA ASP A 15 -5.72 -4.88 1.11
C ASP A 15 -5.76 -3.84 -0.02
N ALA A 16 -6.93 -3.29 -0.30
CA ALA A 16 -7.10 -2.24 -1.29
C ALA A 16 -6.32 -0.96 -0.92
N LEU A 17 -6.37 -0.52 0.34
CA LEU A 17 -5.54 0.60 0.80
C LEU A 17 -4.05 0.30 0.69
N ALA A 18 -3.63 -0.92 1.06
CA ALA A 18 -2.24 -1.35 0.98
C ALA A 18 -1.71 -1.37 -0.46
N THR A 19 -2.56 -1.65 -1.45
CA THR A 19 -2.21 -1.68 -2.88
C THR A 19 -2.46 -0.36 -3.61
N GLY A 20 -3.03 0.66 -2.94
CA GLY A 20 -3.41 1.92 -3.57
C GLY A 20 -4.62 1.81 -4.50
N ASP A 21 -5.43 0.74 -4.34
CA ASP A 21 -6.65 0.51 -5.13
C ASP A 21 -7.84 1.26 -4.51
N ALA A 22 -7.95 2.55 -4.83
CA ALA A 22 -9.01 3.40 -4.34
C ALA A 22 -10.42 2.92 -4.75
N PRO A 23 -10.67 2.44 -5.99
CA PRO A 23 -11.97 1.90 -6.36
C PRO A 23 -12.40 0.72 -5.50
N SER A 24 -11.52 -0.26 -5.26
CA SER A 24 -11.83 -1.42 -4.42
C SER A 24 -12.05 -1.04 -2.95
N ALA A 25 -11.28 -0.09 -2.42
CA ALA A 25 -11.47 0.42 -1.07
C ALA A 25 -12.85 1.11 -0.93
N ALA A 26 -13.22 1.97 -1.87
CA ALA A 26 -14.54 2.60 -1.89
C ALA A 26 -15.66 1.58 -2.07
N GLY A 27 -15.45 0.57 -2.93
CA GLY A 27 -16.38 -0.53 -3.14
C GLY A 27 -16.70 -1.29 -1.85
N ALA A 28 -15.69 -1.63 -1.06
CA ALA A 28 -15.87 -2.31 0.23
C ALA A 28 -16.68 -1.46 1.23
N VAL A 29 -16.47 -0.13 1.26
CA VAL A 29 -17.27 0.80 2.08
C VAL A 29 -18.73 0.79 1.66
N LEU A 30 -19.01 0.89 0.35
CA LEU A 30 -20.37 0.91 -0.18
C LEU A 30 -21.08 -0.44 0.03
N GLU A 31 -20.37 -1.55 -0.09
CA GLU A 31 -20.92 -2.87 0.15
C GLU A 31 -21.28 -3.06 1.63
N LEU A 32 -20.47 -2.57 2.55
CA LEU A 32 -20.80 -2.57 3.97
C LEU A 32 -22.02 -1.72 4.29
N ASP A 33 -22.17 -0.57 3.64
CA ASP A 33 -23.36 0.27 3.78
C ASP A 33 -24.63 -0.47 3.32
N GLN A 34 -24.58 -1.18 2.19
CA GLN A 34 -25.69 -2.00 1.70
C GLN A 34 -26.06 -3.14 2.66
N GLU A 35 -25.07 -3.83 3.22
CA GLU A 35 -25.29 -4.85 4.25
C GLU A 35 -25.97 -4.28 5.50
N LEU A 36 -25.53 -3.09 5.94
CA LEU A 36 -26.15 -2.40 7.08
C LEU A 36 -27.61 -2.03 6.83
N VAL A 37 -27.94 -1.58 5.62
CA VAL A 37 -29.33 -1.27 5.24
C VAL A 37 -30.18 -2.53 5.23
N ALA A 38 -29.70 -3.64 4.67
CA ALA A 38 -30.40 -4.91 4.64
C ALA A 38 -30.66 -5.44 6.05
N TRP A 39 -29.66 -5.41 6.92
CA TRP A 39 -29.78 -5.87 8.30
C TRP A 39 -30.70 -4.99 9.17
N ALA A 40 -30.74 -3.70 8.93
CA ALA A 40 -31.61 -2.77 9.66
C ALA A 40 -33.10 -3.07 9.47
N THR A 41 -33.46 -3.70 8.36
CA THR A 41 -34.85 -4.09 8.08
C THR A 41 -35.25 -5.44 8.72
N GLU A 42 -34.27 -6.29 9.03
CA GLU A 42 -34.54 -7.67 9.48
C GLU A 42 -34.38 -7.88 11.00
N THR A 43 -33.67 -7.00 11.71
CA THR A 43 -33.28 -7.28 13.10
C THR A 43 -33.44 -6.08 14.02
N PHE A 44 -34.14 -6.31 15.15
CA PHE A 44 -34.31 -5.33 16.23
C PHE A 44 -33.12 -5.27 17.21
N LEU A 45 -32.01 -5.98 16.96
CA LEU A 45 -30.91 -6.09 17.91
C LEU A 45 -29.69 -5.25 17.51
N SER A 46 -29.32 -4.41 18.46
CA SER A 46 -28.49 -3.22 18.30
C SER A 46 -26.97 -3.46 18.25
N ASP A 47 -26.42 -4.44 18.99
CA ASP A 47 -24.97 -4.50 19.23
C ASP A 47 -24.14 -4.87 17.99
N GLU A 48 -24.60 -5.81 17.17
CA GLU A 48 -23.93 -6.16 15.92
C GLU A 48 -24.02 -5.02 14.90
N LEU A 49 -25.19 -4.39 14.82
CA LEU A 49 -25.43 -3.26 13.95
C LEU A 49 -24.58 -2.06 14.34
N ASP A 50 -24.43 -1.78 15.64
CA ASP A 50 -23.60 -0.67 16.13
C ASP A 50 -22.12 -0.92 15.89
N ARG A 51 -21.65 -2.17 16.04
CA ARG A 51 -20.27 -2.55 15.67
C ARG A 51 -20.02 -2.41 14.17
N ALA A 52 -20.96 -2.85 13.34
CA ALA A 52 -20.85 -2.72 11.90
C ALA A 52 -20.86 -1.26 11.45
N ARG A 53 -21.67 -0.40 12.06
CA ARG A 53 -21.64 1.06 11.83
C ARG A 53 -20.31 1.69 12.26
N SER A 54 -19.74 1.24 13.37
CA SER A 54 -18.43 1.70 13.83
C SER A 54 -17.31 1.29 12.86
N ALA A 55 -17.36 0.08 12.31
CA ALA A 55 -16.45 -0.38 11.28
C ALA A 55 -16.55 0.50 10.02
N LEU A 56 -17.77 0.77 9.55
CA LEU A 56 -17.99 1.64 8.39
C LEU A 56 -17.39 3.04 8.59
N ARG A 57 -17.63 3.66 9.75
CA ARG A 57 -17.05 4.97 10.07
C ARG A 57 -15.52 4.93 10.09
N SER A 58 -14.94 3.89 10.69
CA SER A 58 -13.48 3.68 10.71
C SER A 58 -12.92 3.55 9.30
N MET A 59 -13.57 2.79 8.42
CA MET A 59 -13.15 2.64 7.03
C MET A 59 -13.20 3.97 6.28
N ILE A 60 -14.25 4.77 6.47
CA ILE A 60 -14.37 6.11 5.84
C ILE A 60 -13.25 7.04 6.31
N VAL A 61 -12.96 7.09 7.61
CA VAL A 61 -11.86 7.91 8.16
C VAL A 61 -10.51 7.48 7.61
N ARG A 62 -10.26 6.16 7.56
CA ARG A 62 -9.02 5.60 7.01
C ARG A 62 -8.88 5.88 5.49
N LEU A 63 -9.98 5.81 4.75
CA LEU A 63 -9.99 6.15 3.33
C LEU A 63 -9.64 7.64 3.12
N GLY A 64 -10.21 8.53 3.93
CA GLY A 64 -9.88 9.96 3.91
C GLY A 64 -8.43 10.24 4.22
N ALA A 65 -7.87 9.61 5.26
CA ALA A 65 -6.45 9.74 5.61
C ALA A 65 -5.52 9.21 4.50
N ALA A 66 -5.88 8.09 3.87
CA ALA A 66 -5.12 7.55 2.75
C ALA A 66 -5.20 8.47 1.51
N ALA A 67 -6.33 9.12 1.28
CA ALA A 67 -6.53 10.06 0.17
C ALA A 67 -5.60 11.29 0.27
N GLU A 68 -5.22 11.74 1.46
CA GLU A 68 -4.23 12.81 1.65
C GLU A 68 -2.86 12.44 1.03
N GLY A 69 -2.48 11.15 1.06
CA GLY A 69 -1.29 10.63 0.41
C GLY A 69 -1.45 10.32 -1.08
N GLY A 70 -2.64 10.56 -1.67
CA GLY A 70 -2.95 10.34 -3.08
C GLY A 70 -3.29 8.90 -3.45
N LEU A 71 -3.38 7.96 -2.50
CA LEU A 71 -3.74 6.54 -2.71
C LEU A 71 -2.95 5.82 -3.83
N ARG A 72 -1.78 6.33 -4.20
CA ARG A 72 -0.90 5.69 -5.16
C ARG A 72 0.14 4.84 -4.45
N ASP A 73 0.50 3.71 -5.04
CA ASP A 73 1.65 2.95 -4.58
C ASP A 73 2.93 3.79 -4.78
N PRO A 74 3.64 4.16 -3.70
CA PRO A 74 4.89 4.91 -3.84
C PRO A 74 5.90 4.22 -4.76
N ALA A 75 5.94 2.87 -4.76
CA ALA A 75 6.83 2.10 -5.62
C ALA A 75 6.50 2.28 -7.11
N GLU A 76 5.22 2.38 -7.47
CA GLU A 76 4.83 2.67 -8.87
C GLU A 76 5.22 4.07 -9.29
N VAL A 77 5.06 5.06 -8.41
CA VAL A 77 5.38 6.46 -8.71
C VAL A 77 6.88 6.67 -8.88
N VAL A 78 7.70 6.14 -7.96
CA VAL A 78 9.16 6.34 -7.99
C VAL A 78 9.90 5.28 -8.81
N GLY A 79 9.25 4.18 -9.16
CA GLY A 79 9.85 3.04 -9.85
C GLY A 79 10.68 3.39 -11.08
N PRO A 80 10.16 4.17 -12.04
CA PRO A 80 10.93 4.58 -13.22
C PRO A 80 12.21 5.35 -12.87
N PHE A 81 12.16 6.22 -11.85
CA PHE A 81 13.32 7.01 -11.41
C PHE A 81 14.35 6.14 -10.70
N VAL A 82 13.91 5.24 -9.81
CA VAL A 82 14.79 4.30 -9.13
C VAL A 82 15.47 3.37 -10.13
N SER A 83 14.73 2.84 -11.10
CA SER A 83 15.28 1.98 -12.16
C SER A 83 16.35 2.70 -12.97
N ALA A 84 16.13 3.96 -13.33
CA ALA A 84 17.13 4.76 -14.06
C ALA A 84 18.41 4.96 -13.24
N LEU A 85 18.28 5.24 -11.94
CA LEU A 85 19.44 5.38 -11.04
C LEU A 85 20.19 4.06 -10.82
N LEU A 86 19.47 2.94 -10.71
CA LEU A 86 20.10 1.62 -10.59
C LEU A 86 20.82 1.22 -11.87
N GLU A 87 20.32 1.62 -13.03
CA GLU A 87 21.04 1.44 -14.30
C GLU A 87 22.34 2.24 -14.35
N GLN A 88 22.35 3.50 -13.91
CA GLN A 88 23.57 4.31 -13.79
C GLN A 88 24.56 3.66 -12.81
N ARG A 89 24.06 3.15 -11.66
CA ARG A 89 24.89 2.41 -10.72
C ARG A 89 25.53 1.18 -11.36
N ARG A 90 24.76 0.41 -12.12
CA ARG A 90 25.25 -0.76 -12.85
C ARG A 90 26.35 -0.38 -13.84
N ALA A 91 26.14 0.68 -14.61
CA ALA A 91 27.14 1.18 -15.56
C ALA A 91 28.43 1.63 -14.84
N ALA A 92 28.32 2.32 -13.71
CA ALA A 92 29.48 2.70 -12.90
C ALA A 92 30.26 1.48 -12.38
N ARG A 93 29.58 0.44 -11.89
CA ARG A 93 30.21 -0.82 -11.45
C ARG A 93 30.94 -1.54 -12.59
N ASN A 94 30.31 -1.62 -13.75
CA ASN A 94 30.92 -2.23 -14.95
C ASN A 94 32.18 -1.48 -15.42
N ALA A 95 32.16 -0.15 -15.23
CA ALA A 95 33.35 0.71 -15.50
C ALA A 95 34.36 0.76 -14.34
N LYS A 96 34.14 -0.04 -13.28
CA LYS A 96 34.96 -0.06 -12.05
C LYS A 96 35.03 1.27 -11.29
N ARG A 97 34.04 2.14 -11.51
CA ARG A 97 33.86 3.39 -10.76
C ARG A 97 33.06 3.16 -9.48
N TRP A 98 33.70 2.51 -8.53
CA TRP A 98 33.04 2.02 -7.30
C TRP A 98 32.47 3.15 -6.45
N ALA A 99 33.22 4.26 -6.31
CA ALA A 99 32.77 5.43 -5.55
C ALA A 99 31.49 6.04 -6.11
N ASP A 100 31.34 6.10 -7.44
CA ASP A 100 30.14 6.61 -8.09
C ASP A 100 28.95 5.66 -7.85
N ALA A 101 29.19 4.36 -7.93
CA ALA A 101 28.16 3.35 -7.67
C ALA A 101 27.67 3.39 -6.22
N ASP A 102 28.56 3.58 -5.25
CA ASP A 102 28.23 3.71 -3.83
C ASP A 102 27.46 5.01 -3.57
N ALA A 103 27.84 6.12 -4.20
CA ALA A 103 27.14 7.38 -4.07
C ALA A 103 25.67 7.28 -4.53
N VAL A 104 25.39 6.57 -5.61
CA VAL A 104 24.00 6.32 -6.06
C VAL A 104 23.22 5.53 -5.02
N ARG A 105 23.81 4.46 -4.48
CA ARG A 105 23.17 3.64 -3.43
C ARG A 105 22.88 4.47 -2.18
N ASP A 106 23.86 5.21 -1.70
CA ASP A 106 23.72 6.02 -0.49
C ASP A 106 22.66 7.11 -0.65
N THR A 107 22.56 7.69 -1.84
CA THR A 107 21.52 8.66 -2.18
C THR A 107 20.12 8.01 -2.12
N LEU A 108 19.96 6.83 -2.72
CA LEU A 108 18.68 6.10 -2.69
C LEU A 108 18.27 5.74 -1.26
N VAL A 109 19.22 5.26 -0.44
CA VAL A 109 18.98 4.91 0.97
C VAL A 109 18.59 6.16 1.78
N ALA A 110 19.26 7.29 1.57
CA ALA A 110 18.94 8.55 2.24
C ALA A 110 17.53 9.05 1.88
N LEU A 111 17.03 8.74 0.68
CA LEU A 111 15.68 9.06 0.22
C LEU A 111 14.62 8.02 0.62
N GLY A 112 14.99 6.99 1.38
CA GLY A 112 14.07 5.97 1.87
C GLY A 112 13.85 4.80 0.89
N VAL A 113 14.75 4.61 -0.06
CA VAL A 113 14.74 3.46 -0.96
C VAL A 113 15.83 2.49 -0.53
N GLU A 114 15.44 1.32 -0.02
CA GLU A 114 16.36 0.24 0.30
C GLU A 114 16.79 -0.48 -0.97
N VAL A 115 18.09 -0.71 -1.13
CA VAL A 115 18.68 -1.40 -2.29
C VAL A 115 19.42 -2.63 -1.82
N GLN A 116 19.08 -3.81 -2.34
CA GLN A 116 19.70 -5.09 -2.01
C GLN A 116 20.27 -5.73 -3.28
N ASP A 117 21.57 -6.08 -3.24
CA ASP A 117 22.22 -6.84 -4.29
C ASP A 117 22.11 -8.35 -3.96
N GLY A 118 21.67 -9.13 -4.92
CA GLY A 118 21.54 -10.57 -4.81
C GLY A 118 22.12 -11.29 -6.04
N PRO A 119 22.16 -12.63 -6.02
CA PRO A 119 22.70 -13.43 -7.13
C PRO A 119 21.87 -13.28 -8.42
N GLU A 120 20.59 -12.96 -8.28
CA GLU A 120 19.65 -12.75 -9.40
C GLU A 120 19.58 -11.29 -9.88
N GLY A 121 20.34 -10.38 -9.26
CA GLY A 121 20.39 -8.95 -9.58
C GLY A 121 20.11 -8.06 -8.38
N THR A 122 19.87 -6.78 -8.66
CA THR A 122 19.57 -5.77 -7.64
C THR A 122 18.06 -5.65 -7.45
N THR A 123 17.58 -5.74 -6.22
CA THR A 123 16.18 -5.47 -5.82
C THR A 123 16.12 -4.19 -5.01
N TRP A 124 14.94 -3.60 -4.95
CA TRP A 124 14.72 -2.40 -4.16
C TRP A 124 13.32 -2.38 -3.52
N ALA A 125 13.19 -1.61 -2.46
CA ALA A 125 11.92 -1.39 -1.77
C ALA A 125 11.85 0.05 -1.26
N VAL A 126 10.63 0.59 -1.18
CA VAL A 126 10.37 1.92 -0.60
C VAL A 126 9.90 1.76 0.83
N HIS A 127 10.51 2.49 1.75
CA HIS A 127 9.99 2.62 3.11
C HIS A 127 8.79 3.57 3.10
N SER A 128 7.58 3.04 3.34
CA SER A 128 6.42 3.89 3.56
C SER A 128 6.30 4.25 5.05
N ARG A 129 5.73 5.41 5.35
CA ARG A 129 5.46 5.84 6.73
C ARG A 129 4.59 4.86 7.53
N SER A 130 3.90 3.93 6.85
CA SER A 130 3.05 2.90 7.45
C SER A 130 3.76 1.58 7.74
N GLY A 131 5.08 1.49 7.56
CA GLY A 131 5.86 0.28 7.87
C GLY A 131 5.66 -0.89 6.88
N LEU A 132 4.95 -0.71 5.79
CA LEU A 132 4.77 -1.71 4.74
C LEU A 132 5.93 -1.64 3.75
N HIS A 133 6.80 -2.64 3.82
CA HIS A 133 7.85 -2.85 2.83
C HIS A 133 7.24 -3.42 1.56
N ARG A 134 7.25 -2.68 0.46
CA ARG A 134 6.93 -3.20 -0.87
C ARG A 134 8.20 -3.39 -1.66
N ARG A 135 8.44 -4.64 -2.05
CA ARG A 135 9.50 -4.98 -3.00
C ARG A 135 8.93 -4.87 -4.41
N ALA A 136 9.57 -4.07 -5.25
CA ALA A 136 9.27 -4.06 -6.67
C ALA A 136 10.15 -5.09 -7.38
N PRO A 137 9.63 -5.75 -8.44
CA PRO A 137 10.40 -6.68 -9.23
C PRO A 137 11.56 -5.97 -9.93
N ILE A 138 12.63 -6.72 -10.12
CA ILE A 138 13.81 -6.29 -10.88
C ILE A 138 13.40 -6.07 -12.33
N VAL A 139 13.76 -4.95 -12.87
CA VAL A 139 13.71 -4.69 -14.31
C VAL A 139 15.07 -5.00 -14.93
#